data_b33e3a00dda2358f235087cab03038bf
#
_entry.id   b33e3a00dda2358f235087cab03038bf
#
_cell.length_a   1.000
_cell.length_b   1.000
_cell.length_c   1.000
_cell.angle_alpha   90.00
_cell.angle_beta   90.00
_cell.angle_gamma   90.00
#
_symmetry.space_group_name_H-M   'P 1'
#
loop_
_entity.id
_entity.type
_entity.pdbx_description
1 polymer ?
#
loop_
_entity_poly.entity_id
_entity_poly.type
_entity_poly.pdbx_seq_one_letter_code
_entity_poly.pdbx_strand_id
1 'polypeptide(L)' 'MDDVQKKLQILLDYWIEHNGEHEKEFRDWADKVVSLSTEVAHQLREAAAKMAAVSNELMKAKQALSKSKERH' A
#
# COMPACT_ATOMS: atom_id res chain seq x y z
N MET A 1 22.74 -12.81 -5.71
CA MET A 1 22.49 -11.46 -5.22
C MET A 1 21.51 -10.71 -6.08
N ASP A 2 21.76 -10.64 -7.36
CA ASP A 2 20.84 -9.96 -8.27
C ASP A 2 19.46 -10.59 -8.27
N ASP A 3 19.39 -11.90 -8.07
CA ASP A 3 18.09 -12.59 -8.07
C ASP A 3 17.24 -12.15 -6.92
N VAL A 4 17.83 -11.94 -5.74
CA VAL A 4 17.11 -11.48 -4.56
C VAL A 4 16.60 -10.06 -4.79
N GLN A 5 17.43 -9.20 -5.35
CA GLN A 5 17.04 -7.82 -5.62
C GLN A 5 15.91 -7.75 -6.63
N LYS A 6 15.99 -8.56 -7.69
CA LYS A 6 14.93 -8.58 -8.69
C LYS A 6 13.63 -9.10 -8.13
N LYS A 7 13.70 -10.17 -7.34
CA LYS A 7 12.49 -10.71 -6.69
C LYS A 7 11.88 -9.71 -5.75
N LEU A 8 12.70 -9.01 -4.97
CA LEU A 8 12.19 -8.03 -4.03
C LEU A 8 11.54 -6.87 -4.76
N GLN A 9 12.13 -6.42 -5.86
CA GLN A 9 11.54 -5.34 -6.65
C GLN A 9 10.15 -5.72 -7.15
N ILE A 10 10.02 -6.94 -7.66
CA ILE A 10 8.73 -7.44 -8.14
C ILE A 10 7.73 -7.49 -7.00
N LEU A 11 8.16 -7.99 -5.84
CA LEU A 11 7.29 -8.06 -4.67
C LEU A 11 6.86 -6.67 -4.18
N LEU A 12 7.79 -5.73 -4.16
CA LEU A 12 7.45 -4.37 -3.74
C LEU A 12 6.42 -3.74 -4.65
N ASP A 13 6.59 -3.90 -5.97
CA ASP A 13 5.62 -3.39 -6.93
C ASP A 13 4.26 -4.06 -6.73
N TYR A 14 4.26 -5.38 -6.51
CA TYR A 14 3.03 -6.12 -6.28
C TYR A 14 2.33 -5.66 -5.01
N TRP A 15 3.09 -5.53 -3.91
CA TRP A 15 2.52 -5.12 -2.63
C TRP A 15 1.94 -3.72 -2.69
N ILE A 16 2.64 -2.79 -3.36
CA ILE A 16 2.17 -1.41 -3.49
C ILE A 16 0.86 -1.39 -4.27
N GLU A 17 0.80 -2.10 -5.38
CA GLU A 17 -0.41 -2.16 -6.20
C GLU A 17 -1.55 -2.80 -5.43
N HIS A 18 -1.28 -3.92 -4.78
CA HIS A 18 -2.29 -4.66 -4.04
C HIS A 18 -2.85 -3.85 -2.87
N ASN A 19 -1.98 -3.16 -2.15
CA ASN A 19 -2.40 -2.28 -1.06
C ASN A 19 -3.25 -1.13 -1.56
N GLY A 20 -2.91 -0.60 -2.74
CA GLY A 20 -3.71 0.47 -3.35
C GLY A 20 -5.11 0.02 -3.69
N GLU A 21 -5.25 -1.23 -4.16
CA GLU A 21 -6.56 -1.80 -4.46
C GLU A 21 -7.40 -1.95 -3.20
N HIS A 22 -6.78 -2.43 -2.11
CA HIS A 22 -7.49 -2.55 -0.84
C HIS A 22 -7.86 -1.20 -0.26
N GLU A 23 -6.98 -0.22 -0.38
CA GLU A 23 -7.27 1.13 0.08
C GLU A 23 -8.52 1.68 -0.61
N LYS A 24 -8.59 1.53 -1.93
CA LYS A 24 -9.74 1.98 -2.71
C LYS A 24 -11.00 1.24 -2.29
N GLU A 25 -10.89 -0.06 -2.11
CA GLU A 25 -11.99 -0.91 -1.68
C GLU A 25 -12.56 -0.45 -0.36
N PHE A 26 -11.68 -0.18 0.61
CA PHE A 26 -12.11 0.28 1.92
C PHE A 26 -12.83 1.62 1.84
N ARG A 27 -12.35 2.55 1.01
CA ARG A 27 -13.00 3.85 0.85
C ARG A 27 -14.34 3.73 0.15
N ASP A 28 -14.43 2.89 -0.87
CA ASP A 28 -15.68 2.67 -1.58
C ASP A 28 -16.74 2.09 -0.64
N TRP A 29 -16.36 1.13 0.18
CA TRP A 29 -17.29 0.54 1.14
C TRP A 29 -17.66 1.51 2.25
N ALA A 30 -16.72 2.36 2.67
CA ALA A 30 -17.05 3.39 3.65
C ALA A 30 -18.18 4.28 3.13
N ASP A 31 -18.08 4.68 1.86
CA ASP A 31 -19.12 5.52 1.26
C ASP A 31 -20.46 4.79 1.19
N LYS A 32 -20.44 3.49 0.93
CA LYS A 32 -21.66 2.69 0.83
C LYS A 32 -22.34 2.50 2.18
N VAL A 33 -21.58 2.37 3.24
CA VAL A 33 -22.14 2.04 4.54
C VAL A 33 -22.33 3.23 5.46
N VAL A 34 -21.97 4.44 5.03
CA VAL A 34 -22.03 5.62 5.90
C VAL A 34 -23.47 5.88 6.37
N SER A 35 -24.46 5.63 5.54
CA SER A 35 -25.86 5.82 5.93
C SER A 35 -26.34 4.73 6.89
N LEU A 36 -25.66 3.60 6.91
CA LEU A 36 -25.97 2.50 7.80
C LEU A 36 -25.30 2.69 9.15
N SER A 37 -24.04 3.07 9.14
CA SER A 37 -23.25 3.26 10.36
C SER A 37 -22.08 4.20 10.08
N THR A 38 -22.14 5.38 10.65
CA THR A 38 -21.05 6.35 10.51
C THR A 38 -19.78 5.83 11.20
N GLU A 39 -19.96 5.03 12.24
CA GLU A 39 -18.83 4.46 12.99
C GLU A 39 -18.06 3.44 12.14
N VAL A 40 -18.79 2.56 11.45
CA VAL A 40 -18.16 1.59 10.56
C VAL A 40 -17.47 2.30 9.41
N ALA A 41 -18.13 3.31 8.82
CA ALA A 41 -17.53 4.08 7.74
C ALA A 41 -16.24 4.75 8.19
N HIS A 42 -16.25 5.31 9.40
CA HIS A 42 -15.05 5.95 9.95
C HIS A 42 -13.90 4.95 10.08
N GLN A 43 -14.19 3.76 10.60
CA GLN A 43 -13.15 2.74 10.77
C GLN A 43 -12.59 2.26 9.43
N LEU A 44 -13.44 2.15 8.43
CA LEU A 44 -12.96 1.76 7.11
C LEU A 44 -12.06 2.84 6.50
N ARG A 45 -12.39 4.10 6.73
CA ARG A 45 -11.55 5.20 6.25
C ARG A 45 -10.21 5.25 6.99
N GLU A 46 -10.21 4.91 8.29
CA GLU A 46 -8.97 4.80 9.04
C GLU A 46 -8.11 3.67 8.51
N ALA A 47 -8.72 2.53 8.20
CA ALA A 47 -8.00 1.41 7.61
C ALA A 47 -7.39 1.79 6.27
N ALA A 48 -8.15 2.53 5.45
CA ALA A 48 -7.65 3.00 4.15
C ALA A 48 -6.44 3.92 4.33
N ALA A 49 -6.51 4.82 5.32
CA ALA A 49 -5.41 5.74 5.59
C ALA A 49 -4.15 4.99 6.00
N LYS A 50 -4.31 3.92 6.80
CA LYS A 50 -3.17 3.10 7.20
C LYS A 50 -2.59 2.31 6.04
N MET A 51 -3.44 1.85 5.13
CA MET A 51 -2.96 1.19 3.91
C MET A 51 -2.14 2.16 3.06
N ALA A 52 -2.57 3.42 2.95
CA ALA A 52 -1.82 4.43 2.23
C ALA A 52 -0.46 4.66 2.88
N ALA A 53 -0.41 4.69 4.21
CA ALA A 53 0.85 4.85 4.93
C ALA A 53 1.79 3.68 4.68
N VAL A 54 1.26 2.45 4.68
CA VAL A 54 2.07 1.28 4.36
C VAL A 54 2.63 1.38 2.95
N SER A 55 1.81 1.77 1.99
CA SER A 55 2.26 1.93 0.60
C SER A 55 3.38 2.95 0.49
N ASN A 56 3.28 4.06 1.23
CA ASN A 56 4.35 5.06 1.25
C ASN A 56 5.66 4.48 1.76
N GLU A 57 5.59 3.68 2.82
CA GLU A 57 6.79 3.03 3.35
C GLU A 57 7.38 2.04 2.34
N LEU A 58 6.53 1.31 1.64
CA LEU A 58 7.00 0.38 0.62
C LEU A 58 7.64 1.11 -0.55
N MET A 59 7.11 2.27 -0.92
CA MET A 59 7.72 3.10 -1.96
C MET A 59 9.11 3.58 -1.53
N LYS A 60 9.27 3.94 -0.27
CA LYS A 60 10.58 4.31 0.26
C LYS A 60 11.55 3.14 0.20
N ALA A 61 11.07 1.94 0.51
CA ALA A 61 11.88 0.74 0.40
C ALA A 61 12.31 0.51 -1.04
N LYS A 62 11.39 0.72 -1.99
CA LYS A 62 11.69 0.57 -3.40
C LYS A 62 12.75 1.57 -3.84
N GLN A 63 12.65 2.81 -3.40
CA GLN A 63 13.65 3.83 -3.70
C GLN A 63 15.01 3.46 -3.12
N ALA A 64 15.02 2.97 -1.89
CA ALA A 64 16.27 2.54 -1.25
C ALA A 64 16.91 1.39 -2.01
N LEU A 65 16.09 0.45 -2.49
CA LEU A 65 16.59 -0.66 -3.28
C LEU A 65 17.22 -0.17 -4.59
N SER A 66 16.61 0.79 -5.25
CA SER A 66 17.17 1.38 -6.47
C SER A 66 18.53 2.03 -6.20
N LYS A 67 18.62 2.79 -5.11
CA LYS A 67 19.88 3.42 -4.74
C LYS A 67 20.95 2.39 -4.45
N SER A 68 20.56 1.30 -3.80
CA SER A 68 21.48 0.21 -3.49
C SER A 68 22.07 -0.39 -4.77
N LYS A 69 21.25 -0.52 -5.80
CA LYS A 69 21.69 -1.05 -7.09
C LYS A 69 22.68 -0.11 -7.79
N GLU A 70 22.52 1.18 -7.59
CA GLU A 70 23.36 2.18 -8.23
C GLU A 70 24.71 2.33 -7.57
N ARG A 71 24.84 1.74 -6.41
CA ARG A 71 25.99 1.97 -5.58
C ARG A 71 27.09 0.97 -5.75
N HIS A 72 27.41 0.57 -6.82
CA HIS A 72 28.50 -0.38 -6.85
C HIS A 72 29.73 0.10 -7.50
#